data_5a2816d4d3698de27f1d0b07eb1998a1
#
_entry.id   5a2816d4d3698de27f1d0b07eb1998a1
#
_cell.length_a   1.000
_cell.length_b   1.000
_cell.length_c   1.000
_cell.angle_alpha   90.00
_cell.angle_beta   90.00
_cell.angle_gamma   90.00
#
_symmetry.space_group_name_H-M   'P 1'
#
loop_
_entity.id
_entity.type
_entity.pdbx_description
1 polymer ?
#
loop_
_entity_poly.entity_id
_entity_poly.type
_entity_poly.pdbx_seq_one_letter_code
_entity_poly.pdbx_strand_id
1 'polypeptide(L)'
;MSKKYLPVIFFILTALNSLGSTEMTTFLELEKNISSTGVHLSGFVTSPYFNEQICMFNYKPDVRVLINAPTAELFDYNKHTEIVLYALPNGNTIEQTIGKKLNPDDDWHYDIQHIGAQTRFLRNQSSENNLVVVYLETAQKSWPSWKTEHPDYPTIINSLVNYLTNLFSEYNPFVVLTGHSGGGSFTFGFLDSIKEIPDNIERISFLDSNYGYDDNYGSKFLQWIKASDKHFLSVIAYNDSVALYNGKPVVSDTGGTWYRSKMMKNFLDDFFEFTEEDNDEFIKYTALNGRIRFLLKKNPERLILHTVQIELNGFIQGMVSGTSLENVGYKYYRERAYSKFIQGTKLLPKILMIPPRPFNALTGSQFMQKVMDMTFEEREEEIYKQISLGNIPEFIRTLTKITSEFKDTLRTNHICIYEVMPDYLAIGSNEDYCRVPMGPVTAQKIANLFGAVMPTSKLVDDIYKNSVIKLEPVTYQPIGDENTLVAKFIEHNKAIENQRITSGGFLSQLVGGIKKDVVLSNKIVDPNRQNHVVIYGWHKLDGVPIQPLTNVHINSYVDYSHGIRLLNGEMLLDSVTVSVKSILVDPLLYKVFSNETGPMNNPSY
;
A
#
# COMPACT_ATOMS: atom_id res chain seq x y z
N MET A 1 4.92 -20.34 24.99
CA MET A 1 4.86 -21.45 24.01
C MET A 1 3.48 -22.09 24.08
N SER A 2 2.71 -21.98 23.01
CA SER A 2 1.31 -22.39 22.94
C SER A 2 1.20 -23.91 22.85
N LYS A 3 0.24 -24.50 23.59
CA LYS A 3 -0.06 -25.96 23.67
C LYS A 3 -0.38 -26.62 22.30
N LYS A 4 -0.40 -25.91 21.20
CA LYS A 4 -0.70 -26.43 19.85
C LYS A 4 0.47 -27.10 19.15
N TYR A 5 1.70 -26.90 19.58
CA TYR A 5 2.88 -27.49 18.93
C TYR A 5 3.40 -28.75 19.63
N LEU A 6 2.88 -29.07 20.82
CA LEU A 6 3.35 -30.23 21.58
C LEU A 6 3.12 -31.58 20.88
N PRO A 7 1.99 -31.85 20.20
CA PRO A 7 1.79 -33.12 19.51
C PRO A 7 2.67 -33.28 18.26
N VAL A 8 3.01 -32.18 17.56
CA VAL A 8 3.85 -32.24 16.36
C VAL A 8 5.31 -32.51 16.73
N ILE A 9 5.79 -31.88 17.80
CA ILE A 9 7.16 -32.11 18.31
C ILE A 9 7.32 -33.55 18.84
N PHE A 10 6.28 -34.13 19.48
CA PHE A 10 6.34 -35.51 19.96
C PHE A 10 6.34 -36.54 18.82
N PHE A 11 5.65 -36.27 17.72
CA PHE A 11 5.68 -37.12 16.51
C PHE A 11 7.01 -37.07 15.78
N ILE A 12 7.65 -35.89 15.72
CA ILE A 12 8.97 -35.69 15.13
C ILE A 12 10.05 -36.38 15.96
N LEU A 13 10.01 -36.27 17.28
CA LEU A 13 10.97 -36.94 18.19
C LEU A 13 10.86 -38.47 18.16
N THR A 14 9.67 -39.05 17.96
CA THR A 14 9.51 -40.49 17.81
C THR A 14 9.93 -41.02 16.46
N ALA A 15 9.83 -40.21 15.40
CA ALA A 15 10.33 -40.54 14.06
C ALA A 15 11.87 -40.49 13.96
N LEU A 16 12.51 -39.54 14.67
CA LEU A 16 13.97 -39.39 14.68
C LEU A 16 14.70 -40.57 15.36
N ASN A 17 14.08 -41.29 16.28
CA ASN A 17 14.68 -42.46 16.91
C ASN A 17 14.69 -43.73 16.05
N SER A 18 14.09 -43.72 14.87
CA SER A 18 13.99 -44.85 13.94
C SER A 18 14.81 -44.68 12.65
N LEU A 19 15.45 -43.52 12.45
CA LEU A 19 16.22 -43.21 11.24
C LEU A 19 17.71 -43.52 11.43
N GLY A 20 18.33 -44.12 10.41
CA GLY A 20 19.78 -44.34 10.37
C GLY A 20 20.57 -43.04 10.21
N SER A 21 21.86 -43.03 10.55
CA SER A 21 22.72 -41.85 10.55
C SER A 21 22.74 -41.08 9.21
N THR A 22 22.59 -41.77 8.08
CA THR A 22 22.55 -41.17 6.73
C THR A 22 21.23 -40.46 6.43
N GLU A 23 20.11 -41.03 6.92
CA GLU A 23 18.79 -40.43 6.76
C GLU A 23 18.59 -39.22 7.69
N MET A 24 19.23 -39.24 8.86
CA MET A 24 19.23 -38.09 9.78
C MET A 24 20.02 -36.91 9.21
N THR A 25 21.12 -37.16 8.48
CA THR A 25 21.89 -36.11 7.81
C THR A 25 21.07 -35.48 6.66
N THR A 26 20.37 -36.32 5.89
CA THR A 26 19.47 -35.83 4.80
C THR A 26 18.26 -35.06 5.35
N PHE A 27 17.71 -35.48 6.50
CA PHE A 27 16.63 -34.76 7.16
C PHE A 27 17.08 -33.41 7.74
N LEU A 28 18.27 -33.35 8.35
CA LEU A 28 18.89 -32.11 8.82
C LEU A 28 19.31 -31.17 7.68
N GLU A 29 19.68 -31.71 6.52
CA GLU A 29 19.92 -30.92 5.30
C GLU A 29 18.60 -30.43 4.68
N LEU A 30 17.50 -31.23 4.75
CA LEU A 30 16.17 -30.78 4.37
C LEU A 30 15.63 -29.69 5.33
N GLU A 31 15.82 -29.83 6.66
CA GLU A 31 15.48 -28.75 7.60
C GLU A 31 16.32 -27.49 7.39
N LYS A 32 17.59 -27.60 7.06
CA LYS A 32 18.41 -26.45 6.67
C LYS A 32 17.92 -25.78 5.38
N ASN A 33 17.38 -26.54 4.43
CA ASN A 33 16.79 -26.02 3.22
C ASN A 33 15.36 -25.48 3.41
N ILE A 34 14.63 -25.92 4.47
CA ILE A 34 13.31 -25.38 4.87
C ILE A 34 13.45 -24.09 5.68
N SER A 35 14.62 -23.83 6.31
CA SER A 35 14.89 -22.63 7.11
C SER A 35 15.23 -21.36 6.31
N SER A 36 15.06 -21.35 4.99
CA SER A 36 15.28 -20.17 4.13
C SER A 36 14.09 -19.79 3.25
N THR A 37 12.87 -20.09 3.66
CA THR A 37 11.68 -19.51 3.03
C THR A 37 11.46 -18.12 3.61
N GLY A 38 11.87 -17.09 2.88
CA GLY A 38 11.63 -15.71 3.25
C GLY A 38 10.13 -15.44 3.45
N VAL A 39 9.81 -14.36 4.17
CA VAL A 39 8.43 -13.98 4.50
C VAL A 39 7.83 -13.15 3.38
N HIS A 40 6.81 -13.67 2.71
CA HIS A 40 5.95 -12.85 1.84
C HIS A 40 4.88 -12.18 2.71
N LEU A 41 4.93 -10.85 2.77
CA LEU A 41 3.98 -10.05 3.55
C LEU A 41 2.59 -10.09 2.91
N SER A 42 1.57 -10.41 3.70
CA SER A 42 0.19 -10.46 3.24
C SER A 42 -0.27 -9.10 2.72
N GLY A 43 -0.88 -9.06 1.54
CA GLY A 43 -1.32 -7.84 0.87
C GLY A 43 -0.23 -7.09 0.09
N PHE A 44 0.98 -7.64 0.03
CA PHE A 44 2.07 -7.05 -0.74
C PHE A 44 2.25 -7.77 -2.08
N VAL A 45 2.71 -7.02 -3.09
CA VAL A 45 3.12 -7.56 -4.39
C VAL A 45 4.62 -7.34 -4.59
N THR A 46 5.24 -8.20 -5.40
CA THR A 46 6.66 -8.04 -5.74
C THR A 46 6.85 -6.91 -6.74
N SER A 47 7.67 -5.93 -6.40
CA SER A 47 8.08 -4.85 -7.30
C SER A 47 8.94 -5.42 -8.45
N PRO A 48 8.77 -4.94 -9.69
CA PRO A 48 9.66 -5.29 -10.80
C PRO A 48 11.08 -4.73 -10.63
N TYR A 49 11.28 -3.86 -9.63
CA TYR A 49 12.58 -3.29 -9.30
C TYR A 49 13.07 -3.85 -7.97
N PHE A 50 14.26 -4.45 -7.99
CA PHE A 50 14.93 -5.01 -6.82
C PHE A 50 14.13 -6.07 -6.06
N ASN A 51 13.04 -6.60 -6.63
CA ASN A 51 12.15 -7.61 -6.05
C ASN A 51 11.62 -7.24 -4.64
N GLU A 52 11.58 -5.96 -4.33
CA GLU A 52 11.03 -5.45 -3.06
C GLU A 52 9.54 -5.76 -2.94
N GLN A 53 9.06 -5.95 -1.74
CA GLN A 53 7.64 -6.12 -1.48
C GLN A 53 6.97 -4.74 -1.34
N ILE A 54 5.95 -4.46 -2.13
CA ILE A 54 5.25 -3.18 -2.13
C ILE A 54 3.76 -3.36 -1.93
N CYS A 55 3.16 -2.43 -1.19
CA CYS A 55 1.72 -2.31 -1.04
C CYS A 55 1.32 -0.84 -1.16
N MET A 56 0.22 -0.55 -1.85
CA MET A 56 -0.29 0.81 -2.03
C MET A 56 -1.78 0.85 -1.71
N PHE A 57 -2.20 1.88 -0.99
CA PHE A 57 -3.61 2.11 -0.67
C PHE A 57 -3.88 3.59 -0.32
N ASN A 58 -5.16 3.95 -0.29
CA ASN A 58 -5.59 5.25 0.22
C ASN A 58 -6.06 5.11 1.67
N TYR A 59 -5.53 5.97 2.55
CA TYR A 59 -6.01 6.14 3.93
C TYR A 59 -6.85 7.42 4.01
N LYS A 60 -8.03 7.32 4.58
CA LYS A 60 -8.96 8.47 4.69
C LYS A 60 -8.61 9.36 5.90
N PRO A 61 -8.78 10.68 5.78
CA PRO A 61 -9.07 11.38 4.52
C PRO A 61 -7.80 11.66 3.70
N ASP A 62 -7.86 11.47 2.41
CA ASP A 62 -6.99 12.05 1.38
C ASP A 62 -5.47 11.82 1.54
N VAL A 63 -5.06 10.68 2.13
CA VAL A 63 -3.65 10.26 2.22
C VAL A 63 -3.41 9.02 1.39
N ARG A 64 -2.54 9.12 0.38
CA ARG A 64 -2.01 7.98 -0.37
C ARG A 64 -0.81 7.41 0.36
N VAL A 65 -0.80 6.11 0.56
CA VAL A 65 0.23 5.37 1.28
C VAL A 65 0.88 4.38 0.33
N LEU A 66 2.21 4.36 0.27
CA LEU A 66 2.98 3.27 -0.32
C LEU A 66 3.93 2.71 0.74
N ILE A 67 3.85 1.41 0.98
CA ILE A 67 4.77 0.68 1.85
C ILE A 67 5.77 -0.07 0.96
N ASN A 68 7.06 0.09 1.25
CA ASN A 68 8.15 -0.62 0.61
C ASN A 68 8.93 -1.41 1.68
N ALA A 69 8.86 -2.73 1.59
CA ALA A 69 9.54 -3.67 2.47
C ALA A 69 10.69 -4.39 1.75
N PRO A 70 11.64 -5.00 2.46
CA PRO A 70 12.67 -5.87 1.88
C PRO A 70 12.08 -6.94 0.97
N THR A 71 12.91 -7.58 0.15
CA THR A 71 12.47 -8.75 -0.64
C THR A 71 11.97 -9.86 0.31
N ALA A 72 11.14 -10.76 -0.19
CA ALA A 72 10.61 -11.85 0.64
C ALA A 72 11.74 -12.70 1.25
N GLU A 73 12.83 -12.90 0.50
CA GLU A 73 13.98 -13.69 0.96
C GLU A 73 14.78 -13.00 2.06
N LEU A 74 14.75 -11.67 2.13
CA LEU A 74 15.50 -10.87 3.11
C LEU A 74 14.67 -10.47 4.33
N PHE A 75 13.34 -10.48 4.22
CA PHE A 75 12.46 -10.20 5.35
C PHE A 75 12.48 -11.39 6.32
N ASP A 76 12.91 -11.17 7.54
CA ASP A 76 13.10 -12.21 8.56
C ASP A 76 12.12 -12.02 9.71
N TYR A 77 11.30 -13.04 9.98
CA TYR A 77 10.30 -13.01 11.05
C TYR A 77 10.90 -12.75 12.44
N ASN A 78 12.14 -13.17 12.66
CA ASN A 78 12.80 -13.07 13.98
C ASN A 78 13.47 -11.72 14.23
N LYS A 79 13.56 -10.85 13.22
CA LYS A 79 14.12 -9.51 13.37
C LYS A 79 13.06 -8.50 13.78
N HIS A 80 13.50 -7.45 14.45
CA HIS A 80 12.67 -6.26 14.64
C HIS A 80 12.34 -5.63 13.29
N THR A 81 11.17 -5.01 13.19
CA THR A 81 10.79 -4.27 11.99
C THR A 81 10.85 -2.77 12.26
N GLU A 82 11.79 -2.12 11.60
CA GLU A 82 11.96 -0.67 11.61
C GLU A 82 11.02 -0.03 10.58
N ILE A 83 9.95 0.61 11.06
CA ILE A 83 8.94 1.26 10.22
C ILE A 83 9.27 2.75 10.11
N VAL A 84 9.76 3.17 8.96
CA VAL A 84 10.09 4.57 8.67
C VAL A 84 8.90 5.25 8.04
N LEU A 85 8.23 6.12 8.76
CA LEU A 85 7.15 6.95 8.24
C LEU A 85 7.75 8.20 7.59
N TYR A 86 7.86 8.17 6.27
CA TYR A 86 8.42 9.25 5.46
C TYR A 86 7.30 10.14 4.92
N ALA A 87 7.09 11.28 5.55
CA ALA A 87 6.14 12.28 5.08
C ALA A 87 6.76 13.10 3.93
N LEU A 88 6.07 13.16 2.81
CA LEU A 88 6.58 13.78 1.58
C LEU A 88 6.71 15.29 1.70
N PRO A 89 7.68 15.90 1.00
CA PRO A 89 7.79 17.35 0.88
C PRO A 89 6.65 17.93 0.04
N ASN A 90 6.42 19.23 0.21
CA ASN A 90 5.42 19.93 -0.57
C ASN A 90 5.70 19.83 -2.09
N GLY A 91 4.65 19.57 -2.86
CA GLY A 91 4.68 19.50 -4.32
C GLY A 91 5.13 18.18 -4.92
N ASN A 92 5.70 17.24 -4.14
CA ASN A 92 6.19 15.97 -4.66
C ASN A 92 5.14 14.85 -4.56
N THR A 93 5.21 13.94 -5.52
CA THR A 93 4.51 12.64 -5.47
C THR A 93 5.39 11.56 -4.84
N ILE A 94 4.77 10.43 -4.48
CA ILE A 94 5.48 9.23 -4.02
C ILE A 94 6.53 8.81 -5.06
N GLU A 95 6.18 8.80 -6.34
CA GLU A 95 7.05 8.35 -7.43
C GLU A 95 8.28 9.27 -7.58
N GLN A 96 8.09 10.59 -7.49
CA GLN A 96 9.19 11.57 -7.51
C GLN A 96 10.09 11.40 -6.28
N THR A 97 9.52 11.10 -5.11
CA THR A 97 10.26 10.91 -3.85
C THR A 97 11.07 9.61 -3.86
N ILE A 98 10.51 8.51 -4.35
CA ILE A 98 11.25 7.25 -4.55
C ILE A 98 12.42 7.47 -5.50
N GLY A 99 12.20 8.23 -6.57
CA GLY A 99 13.20 8.57 -7.56
C GLY A 99 13.43 7.48 -8.61
N LYS A 100 13.94 7.89 -9.77
CA LYS A 100 14.31 7.02 -10.90
C LYS A 100 15.40 7.67 -11.75
N LYS A 101 16.01 6.90 -12.66
CA LYS A 101 16.83 7.47 -13.72
C LYS A 101 15.95 8.28 -14.68
N LEU A 102 16.41 9.45 -15.08
CA LEU A 102 15.66 10.31 -15.99
C LEU A 102 15.73 9.83 -17.45
N ASN A 103 14.61 9.94 -18.17
CA ASN A 103 14.59 10.12 -19.61
C ASN A 103 14.72 11.63 -19.95
N PRO A 104 15.02 12.00 -21.20
CA PRO A 104 15.25 13.40 -21.57
C PRO A 104 14.10 14.39 -21.23
N ASP A 105 12.86 13.93 -21.26
CA ASP A 105 11.67 14.76 -21.05
C ASP A 105 11.03 14.58 -19.65
N ASP A 106 11.68 13.83 -18.77
CA ASP A 106 11.16 13.59 -17.42
C ASP A 106 11.30 14.84 -16.54
N ASP A 107 10.38 14.99 -15.61
CA ASP A 107 10.44 15.98 -14.53
C ASP A 107 11.68 15.76 -13.67
N TRP A 108 12.48 16.79 -13.47
CA TRP A 108 13.71 16.79 -12.69
C TRP A 108 13.51 16.35 -11.22
N HIS A 109 12.30 16.46 -10.66
CA HIS A 109 11.99 16.02 -9.30
C HIS A 109 12.22 14.51 -9.09
N TYR A 110 12.21 13.72 -10.16
CA TYR A 110 12.54 12.29 -10.05
C TYR A 110 14.03 12.02 -9.76
N ASP A 111 14.92 12.96 -9.96
CA ASP A 111 16.38 12.79 -9.77
C ASP A 111 16.92 13.58 -8.58
N ILE A 112 16.12 13.79 -7.54
CA ILE A 112 16.54 14.54 -6.36
C ILE A 112 16.62 13.68 -5.12
N GLN A 113 15.48 13.26 -4.58
CA GLN A 113 15.45 12.67 -3.25
C GLN A 113 15.95 11.22 -3.22
N HIS A 114 15.55 10.44 -4.21
CA HIS A 114 15.93 9.03 -4.33
C HIS A 114 15.80 8.24 -3.03
N ILE A 115 14.73 8.47 -2.24
CA ILE A 115 14.55 7.79 -0.96
C ILE A 115 14.52 6.27 -1.15
N GLY A 116 13.98 5.77 -2.27
CA GLY A 116 14.03 4.34 -2.60
C GLY A 116 15.46 3.80 -2.74
N ALA A 117 16.33 4.54 -3.42
CA ALA A 117 17.73 4.14 -3.57
C ALA A 117 18.52 4.28 -2.27
N GLN A 118 18.28 5.32 -1.48
CA GLN A 118 18.89 5.51 -0.17
C GLN A 118 18.45 4.40 0.80
N THR A 119 17.18 3.97 0.76
CA THR A 119 16.67 2.82 1.52
C THR A 119 17.40 1.52 1.16
N ARG A 120 17.59 1.24 -0.12
CA ARG A 120 18.31 0.04 -0.60
C ARG A 120 19.76 0.08 -0.17
N PHE A 121 20.40 1.25 -0.18
CA PHE A 121 21.73 1.43 0.39
C PHE A 121 21.75 1.04 1.87
N LEU A 122 20.84 1.54 2.68
CA LEU A 122 20.75 1.20 4.11
C LEU A 122 20.52 -0.30 4.35
N ARG A 123 19.61 -0.93 3.61
CA ARG A 123 19.38 -2.39 3.66
C ARG A 123 20.63 -3.20 3.30
N ASN A 124 21.46 -2.67 2.40
CA ASN A 124 22.73 -3.32 2.03
C ASN A 124 23.84 -3.12 3.08
N GLN A 125 23.75 -2.09 3.92
CA GLN A 125 24.72 -1.81 4.97
C GLN A 125 24.43 -2.59 6.26
N SER A 126 23.18 -2.82 6.58
CA SER A 126 22.77 -3.52 7.79
C SER A 126 21.64 -4.49 7.50
N SER A 127 21.73 -5.67 8.09
CA SER A 127 20.69 -6.69 8.09
C SER A 127 20.12 -6.95 9.50
N GLU A 128 20.36 -6.07 10.46
CA GLU A 128 19.91 -6.26 11.85
C GLU A 128 18.40 -6.19 11.98
N ASN A 129 17.76 -5.27 11.24
CA ASN A 129 16.32 -5.07 11.24
C ASN A 129 15.71 -5.30 9.85
N ASN A 130 14.42 -5.56 9.79
CA ASN A 130 13.63 -5.42 8.59
C ASN A 130 13.33 -3.93 8.36
N LEU A 131 14.06 -3.25 7.50
CA LEU A 131 13.83 -1.83 7.21
C LEU A 131 12.66 -1.67 6.25
N VAL A 132 11.54 -1.14 6.72
CA VAL A 132 10.32 -0.85 5.95
C VAL A 132 10.14 0.66 5.85
N VAL A 133 9.97 1.18 4.64
CA VAL A 133 9.71 2.62 4.43
C VAL A 133 8.28 2.83 3.94
N VAL A 134 7.55 3.70 4.62
CA VAL A 134 6.18 4.07 4.32
C VAL A 134 6.16 5.51 3.81
N TYR A 135 5.83 5.70 2.55
CA TYR A 135 5.71 7.00 1.92
C TYR A 135 4.29 7.53 2.12
N LEU A 136 4.18 8.75 2.63
CA LEU A 136 2.90 9.37 3.00
C LEU A 136 2.69 10.65 2.18
N GLU A 137 1.78 10.59 1.21
CA GLU A 137 1.42 11.68 0.30
C GLU A 137 -0.01 12.14 0.56
N THR A 138 -0.22 13.45 0.76
CA THR A 138 -1.57 14.01 0.83
C THR A 138 -2.08 14.38 -0.57
N ALA A 139 -3.39 14.39 -0.79
CA ALA A 139 -3.98 14.80 -2.08
C ALA A 139 -3.60 16.25 -2.47
N GLN A 140 -3.42 17.13 -1.49
CA GLN A 140 -2.94 18.50 -1.66
C GLN A 140 -1.44 18.57 -1.96
N LYS A 141 -0.71 17.44 -1.90
CA LYS A 141 0.75 17.36 -1.96
C LYS A 141 1.42 18.33 -0.98
N SER A 142 0.81 18.52 0.18
CA SER A 142 1.28 19.45 1.22
C SER A 142 0.65 19.10 2.57
N TRP A 143 1.44 18.63 3.51
CA TRP A 143 1.00 18.35 4.88
C TRP A 143 0.48 19.60 5.62
N PRO A 144 1.12 20.79 5.49
CA PRO A 144 0.55 22.01 6.04
C PRO A 144 -0.85 22.35 5.49
N SER A 145 -1.06 22.25 4.16
CA SER A 145 -2.35 22.52 3.54
C SER A 145 -3.40 21.48 3.97
N TRP A 146 -3.01 20.20 3.97
CA TRP A 146 -3.88 19.11 4.41
C TRP A 146 -4.34 19.31 5.87
N LYS A 147 -3.45 19.71 6.78
CA LYS A 147 -3.81 20.03 8.18
C LYS A 147 -4.80 21.19 8.28
N THR A 148 -4.70 22.17 7.40
CA THR A 148 -5.65 23.29 7.35
C THR A 148 -7.05 22.85 6.93
N GLU A 149 -7.16 21.91 6.01
CA GLU A 149 -8.43 21.34 5.53
C GLU A 149 -9.04 20.33 6.51
N HIS A 150 -8.23 19.75 7.39
CA HIS A 150 -8.66 18.73 8.36
C HIS A 150 -8.35 19.18 9.80
N PRO A 151 -9.23 19.96 10.45
CA PRO A 151 -8.97 20.47 11.82
C PRO A 151 -8.78 19.39 12.88
N ASP A 152 -9.29 18.17 12.64
CA ASP A 152 -9.11 16.97 13.47
C ASP A 152 -7.83 16.17 13.13
N TYR A 153 -6.92 16.78 12.37
CA TYR A 153 -5.65 16.17 11.93
C TYR A 153 -4.86 15.47 13.05
N PRO A 154 -4.84 15.95 14.32
CA PRO A 154 -4.07 15.24 15.32
C PRO A 154 -4.59 13.82 15.55
N THR A 155 -5.91 13.65 15.62
CA THR A 155 -6.56 12.34 15.78
C THR A 155 -6.34 11.46 14.57
N ILE A 156 -6.44 12.01 13.36
CA ILE A 156 -6.26 11.28 12.10
C ILE A 156 -4.82 10.79 11.96
N ILE A 157 -3.83 11.68 12.19
CA ILE A 157 -2.41 11.32 12.09
C ILE A 157 -2.05 10.25 13.13
N ASN A 158 -2.51 10.39 14.38
CA ASN A 158 -2.29 9.36 15.39
C ASN A 158 -2.89 8.01 15.00
N SER A 159 -4.12 8.02 14.48
CA SER A 159 -4.78 6.81 13.98
C SER A 159 -4.01 6.17 12.82
N LEU A 160 -3.46 6.98 11.90
CA LEU A 160 -2.64 6.51 10.78
C LEU A 160 -1.33 5.87 11.29
N VAL A 161 -0.61 6.52 12.21
CA VAL A 161 0.62 5.97 12.82
C VAL A 161 0.33 4.63 13.49
N ASN A 162 -0.72 4.56 14.30
CA ASN A 162 -1.13 3.33 14.97
C ASN A 162 -1.54 2.24 13.98
N TYR A 163 -2.30 2.59 12.94
CA TYR A 163 -2.69 1.66 11.88
C TYR A 163 -1.47 1.04 11.20
N LEU A 164 -0.53 1.87 10.75
CA LEU A 164 0.69 1.43 10.07
C LEU A 164 1.58 0.57 10.97
N THR A 165 1.72 0.92 12.24
CA THR A 165 2.45 0.13 13.23
C THR A 165 1.80 -1.23 13.44
N ASN A 166 0.47 -1.28 13.55
CA ASN A 166 -0.28 -2.50 13.77
C ASN A 166 -0.24 -3.48 12.58
N LEU A 167 -0.01 -3.00 11.35
CA LEU A 167 0.20 -3.89 10.19
C LEU A 167 1.39 -4.83 10.38
N PHE A 168 2.37 -4.44 11.19
CA PHE A 168 3.58 -5.21 11.46
C PHE A 168 3.65 -5.73 12.90
N SER A 169 2.54 -5.78 13.63
CA SER A 169 2.50 -6.16 15.05
C SER A 169 3.12 -7.54 15.36
N GLU A 170 3.08 -8.47 14.42
CA GLU A 170 3.70 -9.79 14.55
C GLU A 170 5.22 -9.79 14.41
N TYR A 171 5.80 -8.70 13.89
CA TYR A 171 7.22 -8.56 13.56
C TYR A 171 7.96 -7.61 14.51
N ASN A 172 7.43 -7.44 15.72
CA ASN A 172 8.03 -6.63 16.78
C ASN A 172 8.47 -5.23 16.29
N PRO A 173 7.51 -4.36 15.88
CA PRO A 173 7.79 -3.11 15.21
C PRO A 173 8.24 -2.00 16.15
N PHE A 174 9.15 -1.15 15.65
CA PHE A 174 9.38 0.19 16.16
C PHE A 174 9.31 1.22 15.02
N VAL A 175 9.13 2.47 15.35
CA VAL A 175 8.78 3.53 14.40
C VAL A 175 9.85 4.62 14.36
N VAL A 176 10.16 5.05 13.15
CA VAL A 176 10.95 6.24 12.86
C VAL A 176 10.03 7.28 12.20
N LEU A 177 9.95 8.48 12.78
CA LEU A 177 9.25 9.61 12.18
C LEU A 177 10.26 10.48 11.43
N THR A 178 10.04 10.69 10.14
CA THR A 178 10.90 11.53 9.32
C THR A 178 10.15 12.15 8.14
N GLY A 179 10.77 13.11 7.51
CA GLY A 179 10.25 13.78 6.33
C GLY A 179 11.14 14.93 5.92
N HIS A 180 11.00 15.35 4.66
CA HIS A 180 11.70 16.49 4.11
C HIS A 180 10.74 17.68 3.98
N SER A 181 11.25 18.91 4.20
CA SER A 181 10.48 20.12 3.91
C SER A 181 9.14 20.18 4.66
N GLY A 182 8.04 20.40 3.94
CA GLY A 182 6.68 20.38 4.46
C GLY A 182 6.28 19.07 5.16
N GLY A 183 7.00 17.97 4.90
CA GLY A 183 6.77 16.67 5.56
C GLY A 183 6.97 16.72 7.08
N GLY A 184 7.80 17.65 7.60
CA GLY A 184 7.93 17.84 9.05
C GLY A 184 6.61 18.21 9.75
N SER A 185 5.66 18.79 9.01
CA SER A 185 4.32 19.11 9.54
C SER A 185 3.54 17.86 9.96
N PHE A 186 3.78 16.70 9.36
CA PHE A 186 3.24 15.42 9.81
C PHE A 186 3.76 15.04 11.20
N THR A 187 5.08 15.13 11.42
CA THR A 187 5.69 14.83 12.72
C THR A 187 5.13 15.74 13.82
N PHE A 188 5.03 17.04 13.58
CA PHE A 188 4.41 17.96 14.55
C PHE A 188 2.92 17.68 14.74
N GLY A 189 2.19 17.29 13.67
CA GLY A 189 0.80 16.88 13.77
C GLY A 189 0.61 15.62 14.64
N PHE A 190 1.54 14.68 14.58
CA PHE A 190 1.57 13.55 15.51
C PHE A 190 1.83 14.01 16.94
N LEU A 191 2.81 14.87 17.15
CA LEU A 191 3.13 15.43 18.49
C LEU A 191 1.97 16.23 19.08
N ASP A 192 1.14 16.88 18.26
CA ASP A 192 -0.07 17.58 18.72
C ASP A 192 -1.12 16.62 19.30
N SER A 193 -1.14 15.36 18.84
CA SER A 193 -2.12 14.35 19.25
C SER A 193 -1.82 13.67 20.60
N ILE A 194 -0.60 13.79 21.09
CA ILE A 194 -0.10 13.01 22.22
C ILE A 194 0.43 13.91 23.34
N LYS A 195 0.37 13.44 24.57
CA LYS A 195 0.99 14.13 25.72
C LYS A 195 2.48 13.80 25.81
N GLU A 196 2.82 12.54 25.63
CA GLU A 196 4.18 11.99 25.69
C GLU A 196 4.45 11.19 24.43
N ILE A 197 5.68 11.23 23.93
CA ILE A 197 6.09 10.44 22.75
C ILE A 197 6.18 8.97 23.18
N PRO A 198 5.48 8.03 22.52
CA PRO A 198 5.50 6.61 22.86
C PRO A 198 6.90 5.99 22.75
N ASP A 199 7.19 5.01 23.59
CA ASP A 199 8.50 4.34 23.66
C ASP A 199 8.89 3.61 22.37
N ASN A 200 7.91 3.14 21.60
CA ASN A 200 8.14 2.50 20.29
C ASN A 200 8.49 3.49 19.16
N ILE A 201 8.47 4.79 19.40
CA ILE A 201 9.07 5.78 18.50
C ILE A 201 10.55 5.86 18.88
N GLU A 202 11.42 5.14 18.16
CA GLU A 202 12.83 5.07 18.52
C GLU A 202 13.68 6.16 17.85
N ARG A 203 13.20 6.77 16.78
CA ARG A 203 13.91 7.87 16.11
C ARG A 203 12.96 8.94 15.59
N ILE A 204 13.34 10.20 15.75
CA ILE A 204 12.75 11.34 15.05
C ILE A 204 13.87 12.04 14.29
N SER A 205 13.70 12.17 12.97
CA SER A 205 14.71 12.76 12.09
C SER A 205 14.08 13.85 11.21
N PHE A 206 14.52 15.09 11.40
CA PHE A 206 14.11 16.23 10.58
C PHE A 206 15.12 16.46 9.45
N LEU A 207 14.66 16.27 8.22
CA LEU A 207 15.46 16.48 7.02
C LEU A 207 15.10 17.85 6.42
N ASP A 208 15.67 18.92 6.98
CA ASP A 208 15.35 20.30 6.65
C ASP A 208 13.84 20.58 6.72
N SER A 209 13.21 20.12 7.82
CA SER A 209 11.75 20.00 7.92
C SER A 209 11.15 20.43 9.26
N ASN A 210 11.95 20.93 10.19
CA ASN A 210 11.48 21.31 11.53
C ASN A 210 10.91 22.74 11.62
N TYR A 211 10.32 23.25 10.54
CA TYR A 211 9.69 24.58 10.48
C TYR A 211 8.65 24.84 11.58
N GLY A 212 7.93 23.79 12.00
CA GLY A 212 6.89 23.87 13.00
C GLY A 212 7.38 23.82 14.45
N TYR A 213 8.69 23.71 14.70
CA TYR A 213 9.20 23.63 16.05
C TYR A 213 8.97 24.94 16.83
N ASP A 214 8.48 24.79 18.05
CA ASP A 214 8.53 25.79 19.11
C ASP A 214 8.81 25.10 20.47
N ASP A 215 9.07 25.90 21.53
CA ASP A 215 9.47 25.35 22.82
C ASP A 215 8.36 24.55 23.54
N ASN A 216 7.11 24.63 23.11
CA ASN A 216 6.05 23.79 23.65
C ASN A 216 6.30 22.28 23.34
N TYR A 217 7.00 21.98 22.24
CA TYR A 217 7.42 20.61 21.93
C TYR A 217 8.69 20.20 22.68
N GLY A 218 9.51 21.16 23.15
CA GLY A 218 10.78 20.90 23.79
C GLY A 218 10.67 19.91 24.96
N SER A 219 9.66 20.10 25.83
CA SER A 219 9.41 19.19 26.96
C SER A 219 9.09 17.76 26.53
N LYS A 220 8.38 17.55 25.41
CA LYS A 220 8.07 16.21 24.88
C LYS A 220 9.34 15.52 24.40
N PHE A 221 10.19 16.22 23.63
CA PHE A 221 11.48 15.69 23.19
C PHE A 221 12.39 15.38 24.38
N LEU A 222 12.47 16.26 25.37
CA LEU A 222 13.28 16.07 26.56
C LEU A 222 12.89 14.81 27.34
N GLN A 223 11.60 14.63 27.62
CA GLN A 223 11.08 13.47 28.34
C GLN A 223 11.36 12.17 27.55
N TRP A 224 11.07 12.17 26.25
CA TRP A 224 11.29 11.04 25.37
C TRP A 224 12.77 10.64 25.30
N ILE A 225 13.69 11.60 25.10
CA ILE A 225 15.13 11.32 25.04
C ILE A 225 15.65 10.75 26.38
N LYS A 226 15.13 11.22 27.51
CA LYS A 226 15.50 10.72 28.85
C LYS A 226 14.92 9.37 29.18
N ALA A 227 13.81 8.97 28.56
CA ALA A 227 13.09 7.74 28.88
C ALA A 227 13.84 6.47 28.43
N SER A 228 14.64 6.54 27.35
CA SER A 228 15.33 5.36 26.81
C SER A 228 16.64 5.75 26.11
N ASP A 229 17.62 4.86 26.16
CA ASP A 229 18.88 4.98 25.39
C ASP A 229 18.71 4.60 23.90
N LYS A 230 17.56 4.04 23.53
CA LYS A 230 17.17 3.74 22.15
C LYS A 230 16.58 4.93 21.40
N HIS A 231 16.32 6.05 22.08
CA HIS A 231 15.70 7.22 21.45
C HIS A 231 16.76 8.14 20.83
N PHE A 232 16.61 8.43 19.52
CA PHE A 232 17.52 9.23 18.72
C PHE A 232 16.82 10.44 18.12
N LEU A 233 17.38 11.63 18.30
CA LEU A 233 16.95 12.87 17.65
C LEU A 233 18.03 13.33 16.67
N SER A 234 17.69 13.42 15.38
CA SER A 234 18.56 13.93 14.32
C SER A 234 17.92 15.11 13.61
N VAL A 235 18.64 16.23 13.52
CA VAL A 235 18.16 17.44 12.85
C VAL A 235 19.20 17.86 11.81
N ILE A 236 18.80 17.87 10.56
CA ILE A 236 19.59 18.36 9.43
C ILE A 236 18.91 19.64 8.94
N ALA A 237 19.66 20.72 8.82
CA ALA A 237 19.18 21.98 8.26
C ALA A 237 20.32 22.72 7.55
N TYR A 238 19.98 23.64 6.65
CA TYR A 238 20.94 24.57 6.09
C TYR A 238 20.62 26.01 6.54
N ASN A 239 21.57 26.90 6.39
CA ASN A 239 21.33 28.31 6.69
C ASN A 239 20.45 28.94 5.60
N ASP A 240 19.14 28.76 5.73
CA ASP A 240 18.11 29.31 4.88
C ASP A 240 17.83 30.80 5.16
N SER A 241 18.26 31.30 6.33
CA SER A 241 18.08 32.71 6.70
C SER A 241 18.87 33.68 5.80
N VAL A 242 19.91 33.20 5.13
CA VAL A 242 20.71 33.98 4.17
C VAL A 242 20.41 33.64 2.72
N ALA A 243 19.62 32.58 2.45
CA ALA A 243 19.32 32.13 1.11
C ALA A 243 18.42 33.12 0.36
N LEU A 244 18.71 33.31 -0.93
CA LEU A 244 17.98 34.25 -1.77
C LEU A 244 17.36 33.55 -2.98
N TYR A 245 16.11 33.91 -3.29
CA TYR A 245 15.45 33.59 -4.54
C TYR A 245 15.04 34.87 -5.26
N ASN A 246 15.57 35.07 -6.45
CA ASN A 246 15.37 36.33 -7.20
C ASN A 246 15.70 37.58 -6.35
N GLY A 247 16.76 37.51 -5.56
CA GLY A 247 17.22 38.61 -4.71
C GLY A 247 16.40 38.84 -3.43
N LYS A 248 15.40 38.01 -3.14
CA LYS A 248 14.57 38.10 -1.93
C LYS A 248 14.87 36.93 -0.98
N PRO A 249 14.84 37.17 0.35
CA PRO A 249 14.95 36.08 1.32
C PRO A 249 13.89 34.99 1.10
N VAL A 250 14.28 33.72 1.22
CA VAL A 250 13.37 32.58 1.07
C VAL A 250 12.53 32.30 2.31
N VAL A 251 12.99 32.78 3.47
CA VAL A 251 12.28 32.66 4.77
C VAL A 251 12.32 34.01 5.49
N SER A 252 11.44 34.20 6.47
CA SER A 252 11.54 35.30 7.43
C SER A 252 12.66 35.05 8.45
N ASP A 253 13.04 36.05 9.20
CA ASP A 253 14.14 36.00 10.19
C ASP A 253 13.99 34.87 11.23
N THR A 254 12.75 34.47 11.53
CA THR A 254 12.40 33.42 12.51
C THR A 254 11.66 32.24 11.91
N GLY A 255 11.50 32.17 10.60
CA GLY A 255 10.62 31.21 9.93
C GLY A 255 11.31 29.95 9.40
N GLY A 256 12.63 29.99 9.24
CA GLY A 256 13.39 28.93 8.57
C GLY A 256 13.83 27.78 9.49
N THR A 257 14.26 26.69 8.87
CA THR A 257 14.76 25.51 9.60
C THR A 257 16.05 25.78 10.36
N TRP A 258 16.91 26.68 9.86
CA TRP A 258 18.10 27.13 10.57
C TRP A 258 17.78 27.74 11.92
N TYR A 259 16.83 28.67 11.94
CA TYR A 259 16.39 29.32 13.16
C TYR A 259 15.75 28.31 14.13
N ARG A 260 14.83 27.51 13.61
CA ARG A 260 14.09 26.51 14.42
C ARG A 260 15.01 25.43 14.98
N SER A 261 16.04 25.02 14.24
CA SER A 261 17.05 24.07 14.74
C SER A 261 17.87 24.64 15.89
N LYS A 262 18.29 25.89 15.78
CA LYS A 262 19.01 26.60 16.88
C LYS A 262 18.12 26.78 18.11
N MET A 263 16.84 27.12 17.90
CA MET A 263 15.87 27.22 18.98
C MET A 263 15.73 25.89 19.72
N MET A 264 15.54 24.78 18.98
CA MET A 264 15.45 23.43 19.55
C MET A 264 16.73 23.03 20.28
N LYS A 265 17.91 23.29 19.68
CA LYS A 265 19.21 23.03 20.32
C LYS A 265 19.35 23.83 21.63
N ASN A 266 19.02 25.11 21.63
CA ASN A 266 19.13 25.97 22.81
C ASN A 266 18.22 25.50 23.95
N PHE A 267 16.98 25.06 23.64
CA PHE A 267 16.11 24.47 24.66
C PHE A 267 16.73 23.21 25.29
N LEU A 268 17.33 22.34 24.48
CA LEU A 268 17.93 21.09 24.96
C LEU A 268 19.27 21.32 25.66
N ASP A 269 19.96 22.42 25.40
CA ASP A 269 21.24 22.80 26.02
C ASP A 269 21.13 23.00 27.53
N ASP A 270 19.95 23.41 28.01
CA ASP A 270 19.68 23.54 29.45
C ASP A 270 19.68 22.18 30.19
N PHE A 271 19.62 21.06 29.45
CA PHE A 271 19.44 19.74 30.03
C PHE A 271 20.50 18.70 29.62
N PHE A 272 21.27 18.97 28.54
CA PHE A 272 22.29 18.07 28.01
C PHE A 272 23.55 18.85 27.66
N GLU A 273 24.71 18.30 27.95
CA GLU A 273 25.98 18.84 27.51
C GLU A 273 26.20 18.55 26.02
N PHE A 274 26.34 19.60 25.22
CA PHE A 274 26.64 19.49 23.79
C PHE A 274 28.12 19.73 23.52
N THR A 275 28.71 18.87 22.71
CA THR A 275 29.96 19.18 22.01
C THR A 275 29.62 19.92 20.73
N GLU A 276 30.40 20.97 20.41
CA GLU A 276 30.27 21.74 19.16
C GLU A 276 31.52 21.51 18.30
N GLU A 277 31.28 21.17 17.03
CA GLU A 277 32.28 21.12 15.97
C GLU A 277 31.88 22.18 14.92
N ASP A 278 32.64 23.26 14.84
CA ASP A 278 32.41 24.35 13.87
C ASP A 278 33.54 24.37 12.82
N ASN A 279 33.20 24.16 11.56
CA ASN A 279 34.13 24.23 10.43
C ASN A 279 33.55 25.09 9.29
N ASP A 280 34.25 25.21 8.16
CA ASP A 280 33.84 26.05 7.04
C ASP A 280 32.49 25.64 6.43
N GLU A 281 32.10 24.35 6.55
CA GLU A 281 30.90 23.81 5.90
C GLU A 281 29.71 23.63 6.86
N PHE A 282 29.99 23.26 8.13
CA PHE A 282 28.95 22.84 9.07
C PHE A 282 29.21 23.39 10.47
N ILE A 283 28.11 23.58 11.20
CA ILE A 283 28.10 23.57 12.67
C ILE A 283 27.42 22.26 13.07
N LYS A 284 28.11 21.44 13.86
CA LYS A 284 27.62 20.18 14.35
C LYS A 284 27.52 20.22 15.88
N TYR A 285 26.34 19.98 16.42
CA TYR A 285 26.12 19.80 17.84
C TYR A 285 25.81 18.34 18.14
N THR A 286 26.46 17.80 19.17
CA THR A 286 26.32 16.40 19.57
C THR A 286 26.17 16.26 21.06
N ALA A 287 25.16 15.52 21.52
CA ALA A 287 24.98 15.16 22.93
C ALA A 287 24.66 13.67 23.08
N LEU A 288 24.81 13.12 24.29
CA LEU A 288 24.49 11.74 24.65
C LEU A 288 25.11 10.71 23.68
N ASN A 289 26.43 10.84 23.42
CA ASN A 289 27.17 9.96 22.50
C ASN A 289 26.56 9.89 21.10
N GLY A 290 25.97 10.97 20.60
CA GLY A 290 25.40 11.05 19.26
C GLY A 290 23.89 10.80 19.19
N ARG A 291 23.23 10.41 20.26
CA ARG A 291 21.77 10.23 20.28
C ARG A 291 21.00 11.52 19.97
N ILE A 292 21.58 12.67 20.30
CA ILE A 292 21.10 13.97 19.86
C ILE A 292 22.14 14.55 18.90
N ARG A 293 21.72 14.84 17.67
CA ARG A 293 22.59 15.36 16.63
C ARG A 293 21.92 16.48 15.84
N PHE A 294 22.59 17.63 15.76
CA PHE A 294 22.26 18.71 14.83
C PHE A 294 23.39 18.85 13.81
N LEU A 295 23.06 18.81 12.53
CA LEU A 295 23.97 19.05 11.41
C LEU A 295 23.48 20.26 10.64
N LEU A 296 24.09 21.41 10.89
CA LEU A 296 23.69 22.69 10.35
C LEU A 296 24.66 23.12 9.25
N LYS A 297 24.23 23.02 7.98
CA LYS A 297 25.03 23.39 6.81
C LYS A 297 25.14 24.92 6.70
N LYS A 298 26.36 25.43 6.75
CA LYS A 298 26.64 26.85 6.45
C LYS A 298 26.33 27.15 4.98
N ASN A 299 25.93 28.39 4.69
CA ASN A 299 25.53 28.82 3.35
C ASN A 299 26.11 30.21 3.01
N PRO A 300 27.45 30.34 2.91
CA PRO A 300 28.08 31.62 2.62
C PRO A 300 27.71 32.15 1.21
N GLU A 301 27.42 31.26 0.27
CA GLU A 301 27.05 31.60 -1.10
C GLU A 301 25.59 32.01 -1.28
N ARG A 302 24.77 31.95 -0.21
CA ARG A 302 23.34 32.30 -0.21
C ARG A 302 22.47 31.52 -1.18
N LEU A 303 22.83 30.26 -1.43
CA LEU A 303 22.13 29.37 -2.34
C LEU A 303 20.89 28.74 -1.69
N ILE A 304 20.00 28.21 -2.49
CA ILE A 304 18.90 27.34 -2.05
C ILE A 304 19.45 25.92 -1.99
N LEU A 305 19.78 25.45 -0.78
CA LEU A 305 20.38 24.12 -0.57
C LEU A 305 19.36 23.08 -0.04
N HIS A 306 18.10 23.44 -0.04
CA HIS A 306 17.00 22.68 0.56
C HIS A 306 16.93 21.22 0.08
N THR A 307 16.88 21.01 -1.24
CA THR A 307 16.83 19.68 -1.85
C THR A 307 18.19 19.00 -1.91
N VAL A 308 19.26 19.78 -2.03
CA VAL A 308 20.65 19.28 -2.14
C VAL A 308 21.06 18.48 -0.91
N GLN A 309 20.58 18.86 0.27
CA GLN A 309 20.87 18.11 1.49
C GLN A 309 20.36 16.68 1.43
N ILE A 310 19.19 16.46 0.83
CA ILE A 310 18.59 15.13 0.73
C ILE A 310 19.26 14.33 -0.38
N GLU A 311 19.50 14.97 -1.51
CA GLU A 311 20.22 14.41 -2.66
C GLU A 311 21.59 13.87 -2.25
N LEU A 312 22.33 14.61 -1.41
CA LEU A 312 23.67 14.27 -0.99
C LEU A 312 23.68 13.44 0.31
N ASN A 313 22.95 12.31 0.29
CA ASN A 313 22.87 11.29 1.35
C ASN A 313 22.12 11.73 2.62
N GLY A 314 21.23 12.70 2.54
CA GLY A 314 20.55 13.25 3.71
C GLY A 314 19.63 12.27 4.42
N PHE A 315 18.89 11.43 3.68
CA PHE A 315 18.06 10.40 4.30
C PHE A 315 18.93 9.33 5.00
N ILE A 316 20.00 8.87 4.34
CA ILE A 316 20.96 7.94 4.96
C ILE A 316 21.48 8.54 6.27
N GLN A 317 21.97 9.79 6.24
CA GLN A 317 22.48 10.47 7.44
C GLN A 317 21.43 10.56 8.54
N GLY A 318 20.20 10.94 8.22
CA GLY A 318 19.11 11.05 9.21
C GLY A 318 18.78 9.73 9.89
N MET A 319 18.87 8.61 9.13
CA MET A 319 18.56 7.27 9.64
C MET A 319 19.66 6.70 10.54
N VAL A 320 20.93 6.91 10.21
CA VAL A 320 22.04 6.28 10.93
C VAL A 320 22.82 7.22 11.87
N SER A 321 22.40 8.48 11.96
CA SER A 321 23.04 9.46 12.84
C SER A 321 23.10 8.97 14.28
N GLY A 322 24.29 8.99 14.88
CA GLY A 322 24.54 8.52 16.24
C GLY A 322 24.66 7.00 16.40
N THR A 323 24.63 6.23 15.33
CA THR A 323 24.85 4.77 15.34
C THR A 323 26.24 4.40 14.83
N SER A 324 26.60 3.13 14.97
CA SER A 324 27.86 2.57 14.41
C SER A 324 27.94 2.63 12.87
N LEU A 325 26.82 2.83 12.18
CA LEU A 325 26.73 2.94 10.72
C LEU A 325 26.96 4.36 10.21
N GLU A 326 27.04 5.35 11.09
CA GLU A 326 27.30 6.73 10.67
C GLU A 326 28.67 6.84 9.98
N ASN A 327 28.67 7.40 8.77
CA ASN A 327 29.83 7.52 7.87
C ASN A 327 30.40 6.18 7.31
N VAL A 328 29.67 5.06 7.45
CA VAL A 328 30.07 3.78 6.85
C VAL A 328 29.57 3.71 5.41
N GLY A 329 30.51 3.65 4.46
CA GLY A 329 30.20 3.54 3.03
C GLY A 329 29.59 4.78 2.38
N TYR A 330 29.41 5.85 3.11
CA TYR A 330 28.94 7.14 2.60
C TYR A 330 29.56 8.31 3.39
N LYS A 331 29.40 9.52 2.84
CA LYS A 331 29.65 10.78 3.57
C LYS A 331 28.50 11.73 3.30
N TYR A 332 27.95 12.29 4.37
CA TYR A 332 26.92 13.30 4.25
C TYR A 332 27.43 14.51 3.46
N TYR A 333 26.58 15.05 2.61
CA TYR A 333 26.84 16.19 1.74
C TYR A 333 28.03 15.98 0.77
N ARG A 334 28.26 14.73 0.35
CA ARG A 334 29.20 14.34 -0.71
C ARG A 334 28.45 13.55 -1.77
N GLU A 335 29.19 13.01 -2.75
CA GLU A 335 28.61 12.23 -3.85
C GLU A 335 27.57 11.18 -3.40
N ARG A 336 26.58 10.92 -4.25
CA ARG A 336 25.50 9.97 -4.00
C ARG A 336 26.03 8.55 -3.79
N ALA A 337 26.09 8.08 -2.55
CA ALA A 337 26.55 6.73 -2.21
C ALA A 337 25.61 5.63 -2.73
N TYR A 338 24.37 5.97 -3.00
CA TYR A 338 23.27 5.09 -3.41
C TYR A 338 23.09 4.97 -4.93
N SER A 339 23.95 5.56 -5.76
CA SER A 339 23.78 5.65 -7.23
C SER A 339 23.49 4.31 -7.92
N LYS A 340 24.13 3.22 -7.46
CA LYS A 340 23.90 1.86 -7.99
C LYS A 340 22.52 1.27 -7.67
N PHE A 341 21.82 1.85 -6.71
CA PHE A 341 20.50 1.41 -6.25
C PHE A 341 19.35 2.22 -6.84
N ILE A 342 19.65 3.20 -7.71
CA ILE A 342 18.61 3.98 -8.41
C ILE A 342 17.91 3.05 -9.41
N GLN A 343 16.58 2.97 -9.32
CA GLN A 343 15.78 2.19 -10.27
C GLN A 343 15.91 2.72 -11.71
N GLY A 344 15.56 1.89 -12.70
CA GLY A 344 15.57 2.25 -14.11
C GLY A 344 14.65 3.43 -14.43
N THR A 345 14.50 3.74 -15.72
CA THR A 345 13.77 4.92 -16.20
C THR A 345 12.23 4.82 -16.09
N LYS A 346 11.69 3.61 -15.91
CA LYS A 346 10.24 3.40 -15.80
C LYS A 346 9.76 3.60 -14.36
N LEU A 347 8.56 4.10 -14.20
CA LEU A 347 7.87 4.17 -12.91
C LEU A 347 7.46 2.76 -12.42
N LEU A 348 7.11 2.65 -11.13
CA LEU A 348 6.42 1.48 -10.62
C LEU A 348 5.12 1.28 -11.42
N PRO A 349 4.77 0.04 -11.77
CA PRO A 349 3.48 -0.23 -12.39
C PRO A 349 2.36 0.14 -11.42
N LYS A 350 1.22 0.54 -11.95
CA LYS A 350 0.02 0.74 -11.15
C LYS A 350 -0.48 -0.61 -10.66
N ILE A 351 -0.53 -0.76 -9.35
CA ILE A 351 -1.11 -1.91 -8.65
C ILE A 351 -2.47 -1.51 -8.08
N LEU A 352 -3.32 -2.50 -7.80
CA LEU A 352 -4.57 -2.20 -7.10
C LEU A 352 -4.27 -1.66 -5.70
N MET A 353 -4.97 -0.58 -5.34
CA MET A 353 -4.80 0.09 -4.05
C MET A 353 -5.61 -0.62 -2.96
N ILE A 354 -5.19 -1.83 -2.60
CA ILE A 354 -5.87 -2.67 -1.60
C ILE A 354 -5.04 -2.69 -0.32
N PRO A 355 -5.56 -2.18 0.82
CA PRO A 355 -4.83 -2.24 2.08
C PRO A 355 -4.52 -3.68 2.50
N PRO A 356 -3.42 -3.95 3.21
CA PRO A 356 -3.18 -5.26 3.81
C PRO A 356 -4.34 -5.64 4.73
N ARG A 357 -4.62 -6.95 4.81
CA ARG A 357 -5.69 -7.44 5.70
C ARG A 357 -5.28 -7.21 7.17
N PRO A 358 -6.09 -6.53 7.99
CA PRO A 358 -5.78 -6.36 9.40
C PRO A 358 -5.70 -7.72 10.13
N PHE A 359 -4.75 -7.86 11.04
CA PHE A 359 -4.54 -9.10 11.79
C PHE A 359 -5.81 -9.58 12.52
N ASN A 360 -6.55 -8.66 13.12
CA ASN A 360 -7.78 -8.96 13.87
C ASN A 360 -9.06 -8.80 13.02
N ALA A 361 -8.96 -8.80 11.69
CA ALA A 361 -10.12 -8.71 10.81
C ALA A 361 -11.02 -9.94 10.94
N LEU A 362 -12.33 -9.74 10.78
CA LEU A 362 -13.31 -10.80 10.83
C LEU A 362 -13.01 -11.89 9.79
N THR A 363 -13.21 -13.14 10.14
CA THR A 363 -13.25 -14.24 9.17
C THR A 363 -14.52 -14.14 8.32
N GLY A 364 -14.60 -14.89 7.21
CA GLY A 364 -15.79 -14.92 6.37
C GLY A 364 -17.04 -15.35 7.13
N SER A 365 -16.93 -16.39 7.92
CA SER A 365 -18.03 -16.89 8.77
C SER A 365 -18.47 -15.88 9.84
N GLN A 366 -17.51 -15.21 10.50
CA GLN A 366 -17.79 -14.16 11.49
C GLN A 366 -18.47 -12.95 10.84
N PHE A 367 -18.01 -12.55 9.65
CA PHE A 367 -18.63 -11.47 8.91
C PHE A 367 -20.08 -11.79 8.51
N MET A 368 -20.33 -12.99 7.95
CA MET A 368 -21.67 -13.40 7.56
C MET A 368 -22.62 -13.48 8.75
N GLN A 369 -22.15 -13.95 9.90
CA GLN A 369 -22.94 -13.93 11.14
C GLN A 369 -23.27 -12.51 11.59
N LYS A 370 -22.31 -11.59 11.47
CA LYS A 370 -22.51 -10.17 11.84
C LYS A 370 -23.60 -9.49 11.01
N VAL A 371 -23.66 -9.79 9.70
CA VAL A 371 -24.60 -9.13 8.77
C VAL A 371 -25.91 -9.90 8.58
N MET A 372 -26.13 -10.99 9.31
CA MET A 372 -27.24 -11.94 9.12
C MET A 372 -28.61 -11.26 9.12
N ASP A 373 -28.84 -10.37 10.09
CA ASP A 373 -30.12 -9.72 10.34
C ASP A 373 -30.11 -8.22 9.94
N MET A 374 -29.07 -7.76 9.25
CA MET A 374 -28.95 -6.39 8.80
C MET A 374 -29.88 -6.11 7.60
N THR A 375 -30.41 -4.89 7.53
CA THR A 375 -31.07 -4.38 6.33
C THR A 375 -30.10 -4.37 5.14
N PHE A 376 -30.63 -4.18 3.93
CA PHE A 376 -29.79 -4.05 2.74
C PHE A 376 -28.76 -2.92 2.91
N GLU A 377 -29.19 -1.75 3.35
CA GLU A 377 -28.36 -0.56 3.49
C GLU A 377 -27.25 -0.76 4.54
N GLU A 378 -27.59 -1.29 5.72
CA GLU A 378 -26.61 -1.58 6.78
C GLU A 378 -25.58 -2.62 6.33
N ARG A 379 -26.02 -3.64 5.60
CA ARG A 379 -25.15 -4.68 5.05
C ARG A 379 -24.18 -4.11 4.00
N GLU A 380 -24.68 -3.28 3.07
CA GLU A 380 -23.85 -2.63 2.06
C GLU A 380 -22.77 -1.73 2.69
N GLU A 381 -23.14 -0.99 3.73
CA GLU A 381 -22.19 -0.14 4.47
C GLU A 381 -21.11 -0.98 5.18
N GLU A 382 -21.51 -2.07 5.84
CA GLU A 382 -20.55 -2.95 6.52
C GLU A 382 -19.65 -3.70 5.51
N ILE A 383 -20.18 -4.14 4.36
CA ILE A 383 -19.39 -4.71 3.25
C ILE A 383 -18.33 -3.69 2.80
N TYR A 384 -18.76 -2.45 2.49
CA TYR A 384 -17.84 -1.40 2.08
C TYR A 384 -16.75 -1.15 3.13
N LYS A 385 -17.14 -1.07 4.41
CA LYS A 385 -16.21 -0.88 5.53
C LYS A 385 -15.16 -1.98 5.61
N GLN A 386 -15.57 -3.25 5.59
CA GLN A 386 -14.63 -4.38 5.69
C GLN A 386 -13.67 -4.44 4.51
N ILE A 387 -14.18 -4.29 3.29
CA ILE A 387 -13.36 -4.34 2.08
C ILE A 387 -12.43 -3.13 1.99
N SER A 388 -12.89 -1.94 2.35
CA SER A 388 -12.05 -0.72 2.35
C SER A 388 -10.90 -0.77 3.36
N LEU A 389 -11.06 -1.55 4.44
CA LEU A 389 -10.01 -1.83 5.42
C LEU A 389 -9.10 -3.00 5.01
N GLY A 390 -9.30 -3.59 3.82
CA GLY A 390 -8.48 -4.69 3.33
C GLY A 390 -8.89 -6.07 3.85
N ASN A 391 -10.05 -6.26 4.47
CA ASN A 391 -10.52 -7.58 4.89
C ASN A 391 -10.96 -8.44 3.69
N ILE A 392 -10.00 -8.78 2.84
CA ILE A 392 -10.16 -9.62 1.63
C ILE A 392 -9.14 -10.76 1.70
N PRO A 393 -9.49 -11.97 1.24
CA PRO A 393 -8.56 -13.11 1.16
C PRO A 393 -7.33 -12.77 0.31
N GLU A 394 -6.18 -13.32 0.69
CA GLU A 394 -4.93 -13.08 -0.02
C GLU A 394 -4.97 -13.57 -1.46
N PHE A 395 -5.60 -14.73 -1.70
CA PHE A 395 -5.61 -15.35 -3.02
C PHE A 395 -6.28 -14.50 -4.12
N ILE A 396 -7.20 -13.57 -3.79
CA ILE A 396 -7.84 -12.70 -4.79
C ILE A 396 -7.08 -11.41 -5.05
N ARG A 397 -6.04 -11.11 -4.29
CA ARG A 397 -5.20 -9.90 -4.42
C ARG A 397 -4.19 -10.02 -5.56
N THR A 398 -3.73 -11.24 -5.84
CA THR A 398 -2.83 -11.52 -6.96
C THR A 398 -3.65 -11.68 -8.23
N LEU A 399 -3.59 -10.67 -9.09
CA LEU A 399 -4.36 -10.66 -10.32
C LEU A 399 -3.84 -11.69 -11.33
N THR A 400 -4.76 -12.30 -12.06
CA THR A 400 -4.46 -13.18 -13.19
C THR A 400 -4.31 -12.33 -14.45
N LYS A 401 -3.18 -12.48 -15.12
CA LYS A 401 -2.89 -11.83 -16.40
C LYS A 401 -3.51 -12.63 -17.55
N ILE A 402 -4.31 -11.96 -18.38
CA ILE A 402 -4.93 -12.51 -19.58
C ILE A 402 -4.38 -11.77 -20.80
N THR A 403 -4.03 -12.53 -21.83
CA THR A 403 -3.66 -11.98 -23.14
C THR A 403 -4.71 -12.43 -24.15
N SER A 404 -5.39 -11.48 -24.78
CA SER A 404 -6.45 -11.75 -25.76
C SER A 404 -6.32 -10.85 -26.98
N GLU A 405 -6.83 -11.32 -28.12
CA GLU A 405 -6.89 -10.56 -29.35
C GLU A 405 -8.33 -10.09 -29.59
N PHE A 406 -8.51 -8.79 -29.75
CA PHE A 406 -9.81 -8.16 -30.00
C PHE A 406 -9.77 -7.27 -31.23
N LYS A 407 -10.95 -6.99 -31.78
CA LYS A 407 -11.11 -6.10 -32.94
C LYS A 407 -11.78 -4.79 -32.52
N ASP A 408 -11.29 -3.70 -33.09
CA ASP A 408 -11.92 -2.38 -33.03
C ASP A 408 -13.13 -2.24 -33.96
N THR A 409 -13.69 -1.04 -34.11
CA THR A 409 -14.81 -0.75 -35.02
C THR A 409 -14.44 -0.88 -36.49
N LEU A 410 -13.18 -0.69 -36.83
CA LEU A 410 -12.64 -0.82 -38.19
C LEU A 410 -12.19 -2.26 -38.50
N ARG A 411 -12.38 -3.20 -37.58
CA ARG A 411 -11.93 -4.58 -37.61
C ARG A 411 -10.41 -4.77 -37.54
N THR A 412 -9.67 -3.77 -37.07
CA THR A 412 -8.25 -3.91 -36.78
C THR A 412 -8.06 -4.81 -35.57
N ASN A 413 -7.14 -5.76 -35.67
CA ASN A 413 -6.79 -6.61 -34.56
C ASN A 413 -5.88 -5.87 -33.58
N HIS A 414 -6.17 -6.00 -32.30
CA HIS A 414 -5.39 -5.46 -31.18
C HIS A 414 -5.03 -6.57 -30.21
N ILE A 415 -3.79 -6.60 -29.75
CA ILE A 415 -3.35 -7.47 -28.66
C ILE A 415 -3.59 -6.74 -27.35
N CYS A 416 -4.44 -7.31 -26.51
CA CYS A 416 -4.79 -6.75 -25.21
C CYS A 416 -4.23 -7.63 -24.10
N ILE A 417 -3.55 -7.01 -23.13
CA ILE A 417 -3.10 -7.66 -21.91
C ILE A 417 -3.74 -6.95 -20.75
N TYR A 418 -4.58 -7.66 -20.00
CA TYR A 418 -5.26 -7.13 -18.84
C TYR A 418 -5.13 -8.07 -17.63
N GLU A 419 -5.36 -7.52 -16.45
CA GLU A 419 -5.23 -8.25 -15.20
C GLU A 419 -6.56 -8.24 -14.46
N VAL A 420 -7.00 -9.42 -13.98
CA VAL A 420 -8.29 -9.63 -13.36
C VAL A 420 -8.15 -10.41 -12.05
N MET A 421 -8.99 -10.13 -11.07
CA MET A 421 -9.09 -10.96 -9.87
C MET A 421 -9.40 -12.41 -10.24
N PRO A 422 -8.69 -13.40 -9.68
CA PRO A 422 -8.89 -14.81 -10.03
C PRO A 422 -10.29 -15.31 -9.64
N ASP A 423 -10.92 -14.67 -8.65
CA ASP A 423 -12.25 -14.98 -8.16
C ASP A 423 -13.03 -13.69 -7.88
N TYR A 424 -14.25 -13.80 -7.41
CA TYR A 424 -15.11 -12.68 -7.03
C TYR A 424 -14.73 -12.10 -5.68
N LEU A 425 -15.01 -10.81 -5.46
CA LEU A 425 -14.78 -10.15 -4.18
C LEU A 425 -15.40 -10.97 -3.04
N ALA A 426 -14.58 -11.22 -2.04
CA ALA A 426 -14.90 -11.99 -0.86
C ALA A 426 -14.39 -11.27 0.39
N ILE A 427 -15.00 -11.55 1.54
CA ILE A 427 -14.55 -11.08 2.85
C ILE A 427 -14.05 -12.28 3.65
N GLY A 428 -12.92 -12.10 4.37
CA GLY A 428 -12.32 -13.12 5.23
C GLY A 428 -10.84 -13.39 4.96
N SER A 429 -10.38 -14.57 5.35
CA SER A 429 -9.02 -15.09 5.10
C SER A 429 -9.04 -16.17 4.01
N ASN A 430 -7.87 -16.69 3.65
CA ASN A 430 -7.80 -17.83 2.72
C ASN A 430 -8.47 -19.10 3.28
N GLU A 431 -8.48 -19.26 4.60
CA GLU A 431 -9.00 -20.43 5.30
C GLU A 431 -10.51 -20.33 5.56
N ASP A 432 -11.02 -19.09 5.71
CA ASP A 432 -12.44 -18.82 6.00
C ASP A 432 -12.88 -17.53 5.34
N TYR A 433 -13.49 -17.63 4.16
CA TYR A 433 -14.01 -16.52 3.36
C TYR A 433 -15.40 -16.81 2.79
N CYS A 434 -16.09 -15.76 2.48
CA CYS A 434 -17.34 -15.83 1.74
C CYS A 434 -17.34 -14.80 0.60
N ARG A 435 -17.63 -15.25 -0.64
CA ARG A 435 -17.91 -14.35 -1.77
C ARG A 435 -19.15 -13.53 -1.44
N VAL A 436 -19.03 -12.22 -1.47
CA VAL A 436 -20.08 -11.33 -0.96
C VAL A 436 -20.85 -10.72 -2.12
N PRO A 437 -22.13 -11.11 -2.32
CA PRO A 437 -23.03 -10.39 -3.19
C PRO A 437 -23.27 -8.98 -2.65
N MET A 438 -23.21 -7.97 -3.51
CA MET A 438 -23.46 -6.57 -3.17
C MET A 438 -24.07 -5.80 -4.33
N GLY A 439 -24.65 -4.65 -4.03
CA GLY A 439 -25.23 -3.75 -5.01
C GLY A 439 -24.18 -3.07 -5.89
N PRO A 440 -24.55 -2.62 -7.10
CA PRO A 440 -23.59 -2.04 -8.06
C PRO A 440 -22.98 -0.73 -7.57
N VAL A 441 -23.69 0.04 -6.74
CA VAL A 441 -23.20 1.31 -6.19
C VAL A 441 -22.06 1.06 -5.20
N THR A 442 -22.21 0.08 -4.31
CA THR A 442 -21.15 -0.34 -3.39
C THR A 442 -19.96 -0.93 -4.15
N ALA A 443 -20.22 -1.76 -5.14
CA ALA A 443 -19.18 -2.32 -6.02
C ALA A 443 -18.39 -1.21 -6.73
N GLN A 444 -19.06 -0.18 -7.24
CA GLN A 444 -18.42 0.96 -7.90
C GLN A 444 -17.56 1.78 -6.93
N LYS A 445 -18.05 2.02 -5.70
CA LYS A 445 -17.25 2.70 -4.66
C LYS A 445 -15.96 1.93 -4.35
N ILE A 446 -16.05 0.61 -4.26
CA ILE A 446 -14.88 -0.27 -4.03
C ILE A 446 -13.94 -0.24 -5.24
N ALA A 447 -14.47 -0.37 -6.46
CA ALA A 447 -13.67 -0.30 -7.67
C ALA A 447 -12.90 1.03 -7.77
N ASN A 448 -13.56 2.15 -7.51
CA ASN A 448 -12.91 3.48 -7.50
C ASN A 448 -11.83 3.58 -6.42
N LEU A 449 -12.09 3.05 -5.21
CA LEU A 449 -11.12 3.05 -4.11
C LEU A 449 -9.84 2.28 -4.46
N PHE A 450 -9.98 1.16 -5.17
CA PHE A 450 -8.87 0.28 -5.54
C PHE A 450 -8.19 0.66 -6.86
N GLY A 451 -8.69 1.67 -7.58
CA GLY A 451 -8.20 1.98 -8.93
C GLY A 451 -8.55 0.89 -9.95
N ALA A 452 -9.62 0.16 -9.69
CA ALA A 452 -10.12 -0.96 -10.48
C ALA A 452 -11.35 -0.59 -11.32
N VAL A 453 -11.75 -1.51 -12.19
CA VAL A 453 -13.00 -1.43 -12.94
C VAL A 453 -13.76 -2.76 -12.91
N MET A 454 -15.09 -2.72 -13.04
CA MET A 454 -15.92 -3.90 -13.30
C MET A 454 -15.82 -4.30 -14.78
N PRO A 455 -16.00 -5.60 -15.12
CA PRO A 455 -15.95 -6.07 -16.51
C PRO A 455 -17.16 -5.57 -17.32
N THR A 456 -17.04 -5.64 -18.64
CA THR A 456 -18.16 -5.66 -19.57
C THR A 456 -18.60 -7.09 -19.84
N SER A 457 -19.76 -7.31 -20.49
CA SER A 457 -20.18 -8.64 -20.92
C SER A 457 -19.14 -9.34 -21.80
N LYS A 458 -18.46 -8.59 -22.68
CA LYS A 458 -17.39 -9.11 -23.54
C LYS A 458 -16.18 -9.60 -22.75
N LEU A 459 -15.77 -8.84 -21.72
CA LEU A 459 -14.68 -9.25 -20.85
C LEU A 459 -15.08 -10.43 -19.96
N VAL A 460 -16.35 -10.54 -19.53
CA VAL A 460 -16.86 -11.72 -18.80
C VAL A 460 -16.72 -12.98 -19.63
N ASP A 461 -17.09 -12.95 -20.92
CA ASP A 461 -16.94 -14.08 -21.84
C ASP A 461 -15.46 -14.46 -22.01
N ASP A 462 -14.58 -13.47 -22.17
CA ASP A 462 -13.16 -13.71 -22.34
C ASP A 462 -12.50 -14.25 -21.07
N ILE A 463 -12.88 -13.74 -19.90
CA ILE A 463 -12.45 -14.26 -18.59
C ILE A 463 -12.89 -15.71 -18.43
N TYR A 464 -14.15 -16.03 -18.74
CA TYR A 464 -14.65 -17.41 -18.69
C TYR A 464 -13.85 -18.32 -19.63
N LYS A 465 -13.60 -17.89 -20.87
CA LYS A 465 -12.80 -18.64 -21.85
C LYS A 465 -11.42 -18.99 -21.31
N ASN A 466 -10.75 -18.04 -20.65
CA ASN A 466 -9.41 -18.17 -20.07
C ASN A 466 -9.40 -18.79 -18.66
N SER A 467 -10.57 -19.07 -18.05
CA SER A 467 -10.64 -19.66 -16.72
C SER A 467 -10.08 -21.08 -16.70
N VAL A 468 -9.17 -21.32 -15.74
CA VAL A 468 -8.55 -22.62 -15.47
C VAL A 468 -9.55 -23.55 -14.80
N ILE A 469 -10.32 -23.00 -13.85
CA ILE A 469 -11.38 -23.72 -13.14
C ILE A 469 -12.73 -23.27 -13.70
N LYS A 470 -13.47 -24.19 -14.32
CA LYS A 470 -14.84 -23.97 -14.79
C LYS A 470 -15.77 -24.83 -13.98
N LEU A 471 -16.73 -24.20 -13.31
CA LEU A 471 -17.70 -24.86 -12.44
C LEU A 471 -19.12 -24.67 -12.96
N GLU A 472 -20.00 -25.60 -12.63
CA GLU A 472 -21.42 -25.50 -12.98
C GLU A 472 -22.12 -24.41 -12.16
N PRO A 473 -23.01 -23.62 -12.76
CA PRO A 473 -23.88 -22.71 -12.04
C PRO A 473 -24.73 -23.42 -10.97
N VAL A 474 -24.65 -22.96 -9.72
CA VAL A 474 -25.50 -23.45 -8.63
C VAL A 474 -26.75 -22.59 -8.56
N THR A 475 -27.88 -23.13 -8.99
CA THR A 475 -29.15 -22.41 -9.05
C THR A 475 -30.13 -22.87 -7.99
N TYR A 476 -30.86 -21.93 -7.38
CA TYR A 476 -31.97 -22.21 -6.46
C TYR A 476 -33.29 -21.71 -7.02
N GLN A 477 -34.37 -22.45 -6.75
CA GLN A 477 -35.72 -22.00 -7.11
C GLN A 477 -36.09 -20.77 -6.25
N PRO A 478 -36.68 -19.72 -6.85
CA PRO A 478 -37.12 -18.57 -6.09
C PRO A 478 -38.30 -18.93 -5.20
N ILE A 479 -38.16 -18.71 -3.89
CA ILE A 479 -39.21 -18.87 -2.88
C ILE A 479 -39.28 -17.55 -2.10
N GLY A 480 -40.25 -16.68 -2.43
CA GLY A 480 -40.31 -15.35 -1.84
C GLY A 480 -38.96 -14.62 -1.95
N ASP A 481 -38.51 -14.05 -0.85
CA ASP A 481 -37.25 -13.28 -0.77
C ASP A 481 -36.04 -14.13 -0.31
N GLU A 482 -36.16 -15.47 -0.19
CA GLU A 482 -35.10 -16.33 0.35
C GLU A 482 -33.76 -16.18 -0.37
N ASN A 483 -33.78 -15.95 -1.69
CA ASN A 483 -32.56 -15.81 -2.51
C ASN A 483 -31.74 -14.55 -2.14
N THR A 484 -32.31 -13.58 -1.46
CA THR A 484 -31.65 -12.34 -1.01
C THR A 484 -31.13 -12.41 0.42
N LEU A 485 -31.43 -13.49 1.14
CA LEU A 485 -31.01 -13.68 2.54
C LEU A 485 -29.53 -14.09 2.63
N VAL A 486 -28.86 -13.61 3.66
CA VAL A 486 -27.45 -13.93 3.94
C VAL A 486 -27.24 -15.44 4.13
N ALA A 487 -28.20 -16.14 4.73
CA ALA A 487 -28.18 -17.60 4.84
C ALA A 487 -28.02 -18.31 3.48
N LYS A 488 -28.69 -17.77 2.43
CA LYS A 488 -28.58 -18.30 1.07
C LYS A 488 -27.20 -17.97 0.44
N PHE A 489 -26.60 -16.85 0.78
CA PHE A 489 -25.23 -16.51 0.35
C PHE A 489 -24.22 -17.52 0.91
N ILE A 490 -24.36 -17.88 2.20
CA ILE A 490 -23.52 -18.88 2.88
C ILE A 490 -23.68 -20.27 2.21
N GLU A 491 -24.92 -20.69 1.99
CA GLU A 491 -25.24 -21.98 1.37
C GLU A 491 -24.62 -22.06 -0.05
N HIS A 492 -24.81 -21.01 -0.85
CA HIS A 492 -24.24 -20.95 -2.19
C HIS A 492 -22.73 -20.96 -2.20
N ASN A 493 -22.08 -20.19 -1.29
CA ASN A 493 -20.62 -20.19 -1.19
C ASN A 493 -20.07 -21.58 -0.85
N LYS A 494 -20.71 -22.31 0.07
CA LYS A 494 -20.34 -23.69 0.41
C LYS A 494 -20.48 -24.65 -0.78
N ALA A 495 -21.56 -24.51 -1.56
CA ALA A 495 -21.78 -25.34 -2.74
C ALA A 495 -20.69 -25.11 -3.82
N ILE A 496 -20.30 -23.85 -4.05
CA ILE A 496 -19.21 -23.51 -4.96
C ILE A 496 -17.87 -24.08 -4.45
N GLU A 497 -17.55 -23.92 -3.17
CA GLU A 497 -16.30 -24.44 -2.61
C GLU A 497 -16.21 -25.96 -2.68
N ASN A 498 -17.31 -26.66 -2.46
CA ASN A 498 -17.37 -28.10 -2.63
C ASN A 498 -17.07 -28.51 -4.09
N GLN A 499 -17.63 -27.80 -5.09
CA GLN A 499 -17.32 -28.06 -6.49
C GLN A 499 -15.84 -27.78 -6.80
N ARG A 500 -15.29 -26.65 -6.34
CA ARG A 500 -13.89 -26.27 -6.56
C ARG A 500 -12.95 -27.34 -6.00
N ILE A 501 -13.14 -27.74 -4.74
CA ILE A 501 -12.33 -28.78 -4.10
C ILE A 501 -12.46 -30.12 -4.83
N THR A 502 -13.67 -30.53 -5.18
CA THR A 502 -13.93 -31.80 -5.89
C THR A 502 -13.29 -31.82 -7.27
N SER A 503 -13.24 -30.66 -7.94
CA SER A 503 -12.56 -30.55 -9.25
C SER A 503 -11.04 -30.45 -9.17
N GLY A 504 -10.46 -30.47 -7.96
CA GLY A 504 -9.02 -30.30 -7.74
C GLY A 504 -8.51 -28.88 -7.96
N GLY A 505 -9.40 -27.87 -7.94
CA GLY A 505 -9.04 -26.47 -8.14
C GLY A 505 -8.38 -25.87 -6.90
N PHE A 506 -7.30 -25.10 -7.13
CA PHE A 506 -6.58 -24.37 -6.07
C PHE A 506 -7.03 -22.92 -5.98
N LEU A 507 -6.87 -22.31 -4.81
CA LEU A 507 -6.99 -20.85 -4.64
C LEU A 507 -5.99 -20.15 -5.58
N SER A 508 -6.30 -18.92 -5.98
CA SER A 508 -5.55 -18.10 -6.96
C SER A 508 -5.64 -18.56 -8.42
N GLN A 509 -6.24 -19.70 -8.71
CA GLN A 509 -6.55 -20.06 -10.10
C GLN A 509 -7.79 -19.31 -10.57
N LEU A 510 -7.78 -18.86 -11.84
CA LEU A 510 -8.91 -18.14 -12.42
C LEU A 510 -10.14 -19.07 -12.53
N VAL A 511 -11.21 -18.68 -11.83
CA VAL A 511 -12.48 -19.42 -11.75
C VAL A 511 -13.53 -18.77 -12.65
N GLY A 512 -14.30 -19.57 -13.39
CA GLY A 512 -15.45 -19.14 -14.21
C GLY A 512 -16.73 -19.93 -13.94
N GLY A 513 -17.88 -19.36 -14.28
CA GLY A 513 -19.19 -20.02 -14.26
C GLY A 513 -19.99 -19.92 -12.95
N ILE A 514 -19.45 -19.34 -11.89
CA ILE A 514 -20.02 -19.45 -10.54
C ILE A 514 -21.00 -18.32 -10.14
N LYS A 515 -21.02 -17.20 -10.85
CA LYS A 515 -21.83 -16.02 -10.52
C LYS A 515 -22.34 -15.30 -11.77
N LYS A 516 -23.40 -14.50 -11.59
CA LYS A 516 -23.79 -13.42 -12.50
C LYS A 516 -22.88 -12.23 -12.20
N ASP A 517 -22.08 -11.83 -13.16
CA ASP A 517 -21.22 -10.65 -13.01
C ASP A 517 -22.06 -9.36 -13.06
N VAL A 518 -21.84 -8.46 -12.13
CA VAL A 518 -22.28 -7.06 -12.24
C VAL A 518 -21.34 -6.38 -13.24
N VAL A 519 -21.89 -5.84 -14.33
CA VAL A 519 -21.12 -5.40 -15.50
C VAL A 519 -21.35 -3.94 -15.87
N LEU A 520 -20.37 -3.34 -16.55
CA LEU A 520 -20.50 -2.06 -17.22
C LEU A 520 -21.19 -2.24 -18.58
N SER A 521 -22.20 -1.40 -18.86
CA SER A 521 -22.99 -1.42 -20.08
C SER A 521 -23.73 -0.09 -20.25
N ASN A 522 -24.08 0.28 -21.49
CA ASN A 522 -24.97 1.41 -21.76
C ASN A 522 -26.38 1.26 -21.10
N LYS A 523 -26.74 0.04 -20.67
CA LYS A 523 -27.99 -0.19 -19.92
C LYS A 523 -28.01 0.45 -18.53
N ILE A 524 -26.86 0.89 -17.98
CA ILE A 524 -26.78 1.63 -16.71
C ILE A 524 -27.54 2.96 -16.80
N VAL A 525 -27.46 3.62 -17.95
CA VAL A 525 -28.09 4.93 -18.20
C VAL A 525 -29.43 4.81 -18.96
N ASP A 526 -30.09 3.66 -18.94
CA ASP A 526 -31.40 3.45 -19.53
C ASP A 526 -32.43 4.38 -18.87
N PRO A 527 -33.03 5.33 -19.60
CA PRO A 527 -33.97 6.30 -19.01
C PRO A 527 -35.23 5.66 -18.44
N ASN A 528 -35.59 4.47 -18.92
CA ASN A 528 -36.76 3.73 -18.44
C ASN A 528 -36.49 2.83 -17.23
N ARG A 529 -35.19 2.65 -16.87
CA ARG A 529 -34.75 1.76 -15.80
C ARG A 529 -33.64 2.40 -14.98
N GLN A 530 -33.89 3.59 -14.48
CA GLN A 530 -32.98 4.30 -13.58
C GLN A 530 -32.77 3.49 -12.30
N ASN A 531 -31.57 3.55 -11.74
CA ASN A 531 -31.19 2.83 -10.52
C ASN A 531 -31.37 1.29 -10.64
N HIS A 532 -31.06 0.71 -11.79
CA HIS A 532 -31.07 -0.73 -12.00
C HIS A 532 -29.66 -1.29 -12.10
N VAL A 533 -29.50 -2.54 -11.66
CA VAL A 533 -28.24 -3.29 -11.84
C VAL A 533 -28.20 -3.96 -13.21
N VAL A 534 -27.04 -3.91 -13.85
CA VAL A 534 -26.79 -4.68 -15.10
C VAL A 534 -26.00 -5.91 -14.75
N ILE A 535 -26.52 -7.08 -15.12
CA ILE A 535 -25.93 -8.39 -14.83
C ILE A 535 -25.78 -9.20 -16.12
N TYR A 536 -24.73 -10.07 -16.13
CA TYR A 536 -24.44 -10.95 -17.26
C TYR A 536 -23.64 -12.19 -16.84
N GLY A 537 -23.71 -13.26 -17.63
CA GLY A 537 -22.81 -14.40 -17.53
C GLY A 537 -23.41 -15.62 -16.83
N TRP A 538 -22.76 -16.12 -15.76
CA TRP A 538 -23.13 -17.39 -15.11
C TRP A 538 -23.07 -18.55 -16.11
N HIS A 539 -21.91 -18.76 -16.72
CA HIS A 539 -21.71 -19.67 -17.82
C HIS A 539 -21.79 -21.14 -17.39
N LYS A 540 -22.49 -21.95 -18.19
CA LYS A 540 -22.42 -23.41 -18.09
C LYS A 540 -21.07 -23.92 -18.58
N LEU A 541 -20.78 -25.21 -18.36
CA LEU A 541 -19.54 -25.83 -18.85
C LEU A 541 -19.38 -25.82 -20.38
N ASP A 542 -20.50 -25.76 -21.11
CA ASP A 542 -20.49 -25.59 -22.57
C ASP A 542 -20.15 -24.16 -23.03
N GLY A 543 -19.98 -23.24 -22.11
CA GLY A 543 -19.65 -21.83 -22.37
C GLY A 543 -20.85 -20.94 -22.66
N VAL A 544 -22.07 -21.45 -22.52
CA VAL A 544 -23.30 -20.67 -22.75
C VAL A 544 -23.69 -19.96 -21.45
N PRO A 545 -23.80 -18.61 -21.44
CA PRO A 545 -24.26 -17.88 -20.28
C PRO A 545 -25.75 -18.12 -20.05
N ILE A 546 -26.15 -18.51 -18.83
CA ILE A 546 -27.58 -18.66 -18.49
C ILE A 546 -28.22 -17.31 -18.11
N GLN A 547 -27.40 -16.30 -17.78
CA GLN A 547 -27.84 -14.94 -17.52
C GLN A 547 -27.53 -14.03 -18.72
N PRO A 548 -28.53 -13.67 -19.54
CA PRO A 548 -28.33 -12.71 -20.62
C PRO A 548 -28.08 -11.29 -20.06
N LEU A 549 -27.48 -10.42 -20.86
CA LEU A 549 -27.24 -9.02 -20.49
C LEU A 549 -28.56 -8.28 -20.26
N THR A 550 -28.88 -7.98 -19.01
CA THR A 550 -30.13 -7.37 -18.59
C THR A 550 -29.99 -6.41 -17.42
N ASN A 551 -30.93 -5.46 -17.32
CA ASN A 551 -31.08 -4.51 -16.23
C ASN A 551 -32.52 -4.54 -15.64
N VAL A 552 -33.10 -5.74 -15.47
CA VAL A 552 -34.47 -5.88 -14.99
C VAL A 552 -34.63 -5.62 -13.49
N HIS A 553 -33.59 -5.83 -12.70
CA HIS A 553 -33.64 -5.66 -11.26
C HIS A 553 -33.16 -4.25 -10.84
N ILE A 554 -33.80 -3.70 -9.81
CA ILE A 554 -33.35 -2.47 -9.17
C ILE A 554 -31.98 -2.71 -8.48
N ASN A 555 -31.22 -1.65 -8.26
CA ASN A 555 -29.86 -1.74 -7.70
C ASN A 555 -29.80 -2.26 -6.25
N SER A 556 -30.92 -2.23 -5.51
CA SER A 556 -31.04 -2.81 -4.17
C SER A 556 -31.45 -4.28 -4.17
N TYR A 557 -31.82 -4.87 -5.31
CA TYR A 557 -32.02 -6.31 -5.42
C TYR A 557 -30.68 -7.02 -5.58
N VAL A 558 -30.26 -7.71 -4.57
CA VAL A 558 -29.02 -8.48 -4.54
C VAL A 558 -29.33 -9.90 -4.07
N ASP A 559 -29.16 -10.88 -4.93
CA ASP A 559 -29.31 -12.30 -4.60
C ASP A 559 -27.96 -13.02 -4.51
N TYR A 560 -28.00 -14.27 -4.04
CA TYR A 560 -26.83 -15.14 -3.86
C TYR A 560 -25.96 -15.30 -5.12
N SER A 561 -26.52 -15.12 -6.30
CA SER A 561 -25.84 -15.36 -7.56
C SER A 561 -25.07 -14.13 -8.10
N HIS A 562 -25.31 -12.93 -7.55
CA HIS A 562 -24.54 -11.74 -7.94
C HIS A 562 -23.08 -11.86 -7.52
N GLY A 563 -22.17 -11.48 -8.42
CA GLY A 563 -20.74 -11.48 -8.20
C GLY A 563 -20.08 -10.20 -8.66
N ILE A 564 -19.15 -9.71 -7.87
CA ILE A 564 -18.32 -8.57 -8.21
C ILE A 564 -16.91 -9.07 -8.50
N ARG A 565 -16.48 -8.95 -9.75
CA ARG A 565 -15.12 -9.24 -10.17
C ARG A 565 -14.48 -7.94 -10.65
N LEU A 566 -13.28 -7.66 -10.19
CA LEU A 566 -12.59 -6.43 -10.55
C LEU A 566 -11.38 -6.73 -11.45
N LEU A 567 -11.13 -5.80 -12.36
CA LEU A 567 -9.95 -5.76 -13.21
C LEU A 567 -9.09 -4.55 -12.82
N ASN A 568 -7.80 -4.61 -13.12
CA ASN A 568 -6.96 -3.42 -13.07
C ASN A 568 -7.58 -2.34 -13.99
N GLY A 569 -7.66 -1.11 -13.52
CA GLY A 569 -8.21 0.01 -14.29
C GLY A 569 -7.38 0.38 -15.51
N GLU A 570 -6.13 -0.11 -15.59
CA GLU A 570 -5.24 0.04 -16.74
C GLU A 570 -4.92 -1.32 -17.36
N MET A 571 -4.65 -1.32 -18.65
CA MET A 571 -4.23 -2.50 -19.40
C MET A 571 -3.30 -2.11 -20.56
N LEU A 572 -2.67 -3.08 -21.18
CA LEU A 572 -1.86 -2.85 -22.37
C LEU A 572 -2.71 -3.13 -23.63
N LEU A 573 -2.77 -2.16 -24.50
CA LEU A 573 -3.30 -2.26 -25.86
C LEU A 573 -2.12 -2.07 -26.81
N ASP A 574 -1.75 -3.11 -27.54
CA ASP A 574 -0.58 -3.11 -28.45
C ASP A 574 0.70 -2.60 -27.77
N SER A 575 0.92 -3.05 -26.52
CA SER A 575 2.04 -2.65 -25.66
C SER A 575 1.98 -1.21 -25.11
N VAL A 576 0.91 -0.46 -25.36
CA VAL A 576 0.68 0.87 -24.79
C VAL A 576 -0.25 0.77 -23.60
N THR A 577 0.11 1.39 -22.48
CA THR A 577 -0.76 1.45 -21.29
C THR A 577 -1.94 2.38 -21.57
N VAL A 578 -3.17 1.86 -21.38
CA VAL A 578 -4.41 2.59 -21.58
C VAL A 578 -5.37 2.37 -20.43
N SER A 579 -6.23 3.35 -20.14
CA SER A 579 -7.32 3.18 -19.20
C SER A 579 -8.47 2.41 -19.85
N VAL A 580 -9.00 1.38 -19.17
CA VAL A 580 -10.19 0.64 -19.62
C VAL A 580 -11.35 1.58 -19.88
N LYS A 581 -11.61 2.54 -18.95
CA LYS A 581 -12.70 3.50 -19.10
C LYS A 581 -12.52 4.40 -20.32
N SER A 582 -11.28 4.83 -20.62
CA SER A 582 -11.03 5.66 -21.81
C SER A 582 -11.31 4.92 -23.12
N ILE A 583 -10.96 3.62 -23.18
CA ILE A 583 -11.30 2.78 -24.35
C ILE A 583 -12.81 2.60 -24.50
N LEU A 584 -13.55 2.41 -23.41
CA LEU A 584 -15.00 2.21 -23.46
C LEU A 584 -15.78 3.43 -23.98
N VAL A 585 -15.27 4.65 -23.82
CA VAL A 585 -15.87 5.88 -24.34
C VAL A 585 -15.33 6.31 -25.70
N ASP A 586 -14.27 5.67 -26.20
CA ASP A 586 -13.66 6.00 -27.48
C ASP A 586 -14.50 5.45 -28.64
N PRO A 587 -14.91 6.28 -29.63
CA PRO A 587 -15.78 5.87 -30.73
C PRO A 587 -15.15 4.84 -31.67
N LEU A 588 -13.81 4.72 -31.72
CA LEU A 588 -13.12 3.75 -32.55
C LEU A 588 -12.78 2.48 -31.79
N LEU A 589 -12.33 2.61 -30.54
CA LEU A 589 -11.76 1.52 -29.75
C LEU A 589 -12.75 0.80 -28.83
N TYR A 590 -13.95 1.36 -28.56
CA TYR A 590 -14.88 0.73 -27.59
C TYR A 590 -15.18 -0.74 -27.89
N LYS A 591 -15.19 -1.15 -29.16
CA LYS A 591 -15.40 -2.54 -29.59
C LYS A 591 -14.33 -3.51 -29.06
N VAL A 592 -13.16 -3.01 -28.70
CA VAL A 592 -12.10 -3.84 -28.11
C VAL A 592 -12.60 -4.49 -26.82
N PHE A 593 -13.29 -3.75 -25.96
CA PHE A 593 -13.72 -4.23 -24.65
C PHE A 593 -15.25 -4.32 -24.48
N SER A 594 -16.04 -4.00 -25.50
CA SER A 594 -17.49 -3.98 -25.41
C SER A 594 -18.17 -4.56 -26.65
N ASN A 595 -19.29 -5.27 -26.43
CA ASN A 595 -20.21 -5.72 -27.47
C ASN A 595 -21.35 -4.74 -27.76
N GLU A 596 -21.35 -3.56 -27.12
CA GLU A 596 -22.36 -2.53 -27.30
C GLU A 596 -22.41 -2.00 -28.74
N THR A 597 -23.52 -1.39 -29.12
CA THR A 597 -23.72 -0.83 -30.46
C THR A 597 -23.00 0.52 -30.68
N GLY A 598 -22.55 1.15 -29.58
CA GLY A 598 -21.81 2.42 -29.56
C GLY A 598 -20.90 2.49 -28.34
N PRO A 599 -20.06 3.55 -28.26
CA PRO A 599 -19.26 3.81 -27.06
C PRO A 599 -20.15 4.02 -25.83
N MET A 600 -19.60 3.79 -24.65
CA MET A 600 -20.33 4.04 -23.40
C MET A 600 -20.38 5.54 -23.09
N ASN A 601 -21.56 6.03 -22.74
CA ASN A 601 -21.74 7.43 -22.31
C ASN A 601 -21.14 7.65 -20.90
N ASN A 602 -21.30 6.66 -20.02
CA ASN A 602 -20.76 6.66 -18.67
C ASN A 602 -20.40 5.24 -18.25
N PRO A 603 -19.12 4.84 -18.26
CA PRO A 603 -18.68 3.52 -17.80
C PRO A 603 -18.58 3.46 -16.26
N SER A 604 -19.68 3.77 -15.57
CA SER A 604 -19.76 3.82 -14.10
C SER A 604 -21.21 3.78 -13.64
N TYR A 605 -21.44 3.18 -12.45
CA TYR A 605 -22.70 3.28 -11.72
C TYR A 605 -22.81 4.57 -10.93
#